data_b74ac886e776a2d85f25bd6a1087b868
#
_entry.id   b74ac886e776a2d85f25bd6a1087b868
#
_cell.length_a   1.000
_cell.length_b   1.000
_cell.length_c   1.000
_cell.angle_alpha   90.00
_cell.angle_beta   90.00
_cell.angle_gamma   90.00
#
_symmetry.space_group_name_H-M   'P 1'
#
loop_
_entity.id
_entity.type
_entity.pdbx_description
1 polymer ?
#
loop_
_entity_poly.entity_id
_entity_poly.type
_entity_poly.pdbx_seq_one_letter_code
_entity_poly.pdbx_strand_id
1 'polypeptide(L)'
;MVRLLLISLISLPLAAGNNAITVEHKGTSSVINVKQVGYTNNATVYCGLSAGIYSTHTCTRAVINLNTTGHGNTAKAYSQWSNHEDNVFTITQTGDNNYGYLDLD
;
A
#
# COMPACT_ATOMS: atom_id res chain seq x y z
N MET A 1 19.03 -14.27 7.96
CA MET A 1 19.46 -13.17 7.11
C MET A 1 18.35 -12.15 6.99
N VAL A 2 18.58 -10.97 7.48
CA VAL A 2 17.63 -9.87 7.34
C VAL A 2 17.81 -9.26 5.96
N ARG A 3 16.83 -9.43 5.10
CA ARG A 3 16.78 -8.69 3.84
C ARG A 3 15.94 -7.44 4.05
N LEU A 4 16.59 -6.31 4.08
CA LEU A 4 15.92 -5.01 4.01
C LEU A 4 15.59 -4.74 2.54
N LEU A 5 14.32 -4.87 2.18
CA LEU A 5 13.85 -4.43 0.88
C LEU A 5 13.27 -3.02 1.02
N LEU A 6 14.02 -2.03 0.59
CA LEU A 6 13.54 -0.66 0.48
C LEU A 6 12.88 -0.49 -0.88
N ILE A 7 11.55 -0.54 -0.91
CA ILE A 7 10.78 -0.15 -2.10
C ILE A 7 10.51 1.34 -1.99
N SER A 8 11.17 2.07 -2.85
CA SER A 8 11.16 3.52 -2.82
C SER A 8 9.86 4.16 -3.27
N LEU A 9 9.70 5.37 -2.85
CA LEU A 9 8.73 6.38 -3.17
C LEU A 9 8.32 6.40 -4.64
N ILE A 10 7.06 6.11 -4.92
CA ILE A 10 6.46 6.41 -6.22
C ILE A 10 5.66 7.69 -6.07
N SER A 11 6.15 8.77 -6.65
CA SER A 11 5.47 10.06 -6.71
C SER A 11 5.05 10.34 -8.13
N LEU A 12 3.74 10.44 -8.37
CA LEU A 12 3.18 10.79 -9.67
C LEU A 12 2.48 12.15 -9.58
N PRO A 13 3.15 13.25 -9.96
CA PRO A 13 2.50 14.54 -10.08
C PRO A 13 1.80 14.64 -11.43
N LEU A 14 0.52 14.30 -11.51
CA LEU A 14 -0.26 14.47 -12.73
C LEU A 14 -1.56 15.20 -12.45
N ALA A 15 -1.73 16.32 -13.11
CA ALA A 15 -3.01 16.98 -13.27
C ALA A 15 -3.84 16.19 -14.29
N ALA A 16 -4.96 15.62 -13.90
CA ALA A 16 -5.93 14.90 -14.68
C ALA A 16 -5.46 13.51 -15.20
N GLY A 17 -5.89 12.47 -14.54
CA GLY A 17 -5.71 11.09 -14.98
C GLY A 17 -6.05 10.11 -13.87
N ASN A 18 -6.45 8.93 -14.25
CA ASN A 18 -6.59 7.82 -13.33
C ASN A 18 -5.21 7.21 -13.07
N ASN A 19 -4.61 7.56 -11.96
CA ASN A 19 -3.35 6.95 -11.56
C ASN A 19 -3.67 5.74 -10.68
N ALA A 20 -3.21 4.57 -11.07
CA ALA A 20 -3.33 3.36 -10.27
C ALA A 20 -1.96 2.81 -9.92
N ILE A 21 -1.74 2.53 -8.67
CA ILE A 21 -0.53 1.89 -8.17
C ILE A 21 -0.94 0.64 -7.41
N THR A 22 -0.38 -0.49 -7.80
CA THR A 22 -0.52 -1.74 -7.06
C THR A 22 0.86 -2.23 -6.65
N VAL A 23 1.04 -2.46 -5.36
CA VAL A 23 2.27 -3.01 -4.80
C VAL A 23 1.97 -4.36 -4.19
N GLU A 24 2.71 -5.36 -4.59
CA GLU A 24 2.71 -6.68 -3.96
C GLU A 24 4.02 -6.87 -3.21
N HIS A 25 3.92 -7.12 -1.93
CA HIS A 25 5.10 -7.30 -1.08
C HIS A 25 5.11 -8.66 -0.42
N LYS A 26 6.26 -9.31 -0.49
CA LYS A 26 6.55 -10.59 0.14
C LYS A 26 7.91 -10.53 0.83
N GLY A 27 7.92 -10.85 2.11
CA GLY A 27 9.18 -10.86 2.86
C GLY A 27 9.08 -10.23 4.24
N THR A 28 10.22 -9.92 4.79
CA THR A 28 10.34 -9.40 6.16
C THR A 28 11.11 -8.09 6.21
N SER A 29 10.79 -7.25 7.20
CA SER A 29 11.52 -6.01 7.49
C SER A 29 11.57 -5.04 6.32
N SER A 30 10.42 -4.70 5.76
CA SER A 30 10.33 -3.84 4.58
C SER A 30 9.66 -2.51 4.89
N VAL A 31 10.04 -1.49 4.15
CA VAL A 31 9.36 -0.18 4.19
C VAL A 31 8.80 0.11 2.80
N ILE A 32 7.49 0.33 2.75
CA ILE A 32 6.78 0.65 1.51
C ILE A 32 6.12 2.02 1.69
N ASN A 33 6.54 2.97 0.89
CA ASN A 33 5.95 4.30 0.86
C ASN A 33 5.33 4.55 -0.51
N VAL A 34 4.01 4.71 -0.54
CA VAL A 34 3.27 5.09 -1.74
C VAL A 34 2.72 6.48 -1.55
N LYS A 35 3.04 7.39 -2.45
CA LYS A 35 2.51 8.74 -2.47
C LYS A 35 1.87 9.03 -3.83
N GLN A 36 0.60 9.38 -3.81
CA GLN A 36 -0.14 9.80 -5.00
C GLN A 36 -0.67 11.21 -4.81
N VAL A 37 -0.49 12.03 -5.82
CA VAL A 37 -0.99 13.41 -5.87
C VAL A 37 -1.74 13.60 -7.18
N GLY A 38 -2.92 14.18 -7.10
CA GLY A 38 -3.75 14.42 -8.28
C GLY A 38 -5.17 13.87 -8.13
N TYR A 39 -5.91 13.85 -9.20
CA TYR A 39 -7.30 13.43 -9.23
C TYR A 39 -7.46 11.94 -9.53
N THR A 40 -8.43 11.29 -8.91
CA THR A 40 -8.89 9.91 -9.18
C THR A 40 -7.77 8.86 -9.03
N ASN A 41 -6.94 9.01 -8.01
CA ASN A 41 -5.85 8.07 -7.75
C ASN A 41 -6.35 6.81 -7.04
N ASN A 42 -5.74 5.69 -7.32
CA ASN A 42 -6.00 4.43 -6.65
C ASN A 42 -4.68 3.79 -6.21
N ALA A 43 -4.51 3.59 -4.92
CA ALA A 43 -3.36 2.91 -4.36
C ALA A 43 -3.79 1.62 -3.67
N THR A 44 -3.20 0.51 -4.01
CA THR A 44 -3.46 -0.77 -3.39
C THR A 44 -2.14 -1.46 -3.01
N VAL A 45 -2.05 -1.91 -1.78
CA VAL A 45 -0.90 -2.69 -1.31
C VAL A 45 -1.37 -4.04 -0.78
N TYR A 46 -0.74 -5.08 -1.27
CA TYR A 46 -0.89 -6.44 -0.78
C TYR A 46 0.38 -6.86 -0.04
N CYS A 47 0.22 -7.19 1.24
CA CYS A 47 1.30 -7.66 2.10
C CYS A 47 1.11 -9.15 2.37
N GLY A 48 1.98 -9.98 1.83
CA GLY A 48 1.86 -11.44 1.89
C GLY A 48 0.88 -12.07 0.89
N LEU A 49 0.19 -11.24 0.11
CA LEU A 49 -0.75 -11.66 -0.92
C LEU A 49 -0.28 -11.22 -2.30
N SER A 50 -0.76 -11.88 -3.32
CA SER A 50 -0.77 -11.36 -4.69
C SER A 50 -2.17 -10.95 -5.07
N ALA A 51 -2.30 -9.93 -5.91
CA ALA A 51 -3.60 -9.48 -6.40
C ALA A 51 -4.41 -10.66 -6.99
N GLY A 52 -5.55 -10.96 -6.39
CA GLY A 52 -6.44 -12.02 -6.83
C GLY A 52 -6.03 -13.46 -6.51
N ILE A 53 -4.95 -13.66 -5.75
CA ILE A 53 -4.49 -15.00 -5.36
C ILE A 53 -4.17 -15.01 -3.87
N TYR A 54 -4.82 -15.90 -3.13
CA TYR A 54 -4.46 -16.17 -1.74
C TYR A 54 -3.12 -16.92 -1.72
N SER A 55 -2.10 -16.26 -1.24
CA SER A 55 -0.77 -16.87 -1.17
C SER A 55 -0.28 -16.89 0.29
N THR A 56 0.40 -17.95 0.65
CA THR A 56 0.97 -18.15 1.99
C THR A 56 2.31 -17.44 2.19
N HIS A 57 2.51 -16.32 1.52
CA HIS A 57 3.76 -15.60 1.62
C HIS A 57 3.81 -14.76 2.90
N THR A 58 4.96 -14.76 3.53
CA THR A 58 5.20 -13.99 4.74
C THR A 58 5.21 -12.48 4.46
N CYS A 59 4.59 -11.72 5.35
CA CYS A 59 4.77 -10.28 5.45
C CYS A 59 4.88 -9.92 6.92
N THR A 60 6.09 -9.77 7.42
CA THR A 60 6.36 -9.47 8.83
C THR A 60 7.24 -8.26 8.98
N ARG A 61 7.02 -7.49 10.04
CA ARG A 61 7.78 -6.26 10.33
C ARG A 61 7.84 -5.29 9.15
N ALA A 62 6.75 -5.21 8.41
CA ALA A 62 6.62 -4.28 7.31
C ALA A 62 6.02 -2.95 7.78
N VAL A 63 6.58 -1.85 7.32
CA VAL A 63 6.01 -0.52 7.50
C VAL A 63 5.45 -0.06 6.16
N ILE A 64 4.15 0.12 6.09
CA ILE A 64 3.44 0.45 4.86
C ILE A 64 2.72 1.78 5.04
N ASN A 65 3.13 2.78 4.28
CA ASN A 65 2.55 4.12 4.30
C ASN A 65 1.92 4.44 2.96
N LEU A 66 0.61 4.64 2.97
CA LEU A 66 -0.16 5.06 1.80
C LEU A 66 -0.61 6.51 2.00
N ASN A 67 -0.09 7.42 1.18
CA ASN A 67 -0.46 8.83 1.19
C ASN A 67 -1.14 9.19 -0.13
N THR A 68 -2.37 9.63 -0.06
CA THR A 68 -3.11 10.10 -1.24
C THR A 68 -3.60 11.53 -1.03
N THR A 69 -3.39 12.39 -2.02
CA THR A 69 -3.82 13.79 -1.99
C THR A 69 -4.55 14.13 -3.29
N GLY A 70 -5.72 14.76 -3.19
CA GLY A 70 -6.55 15.14 -4.34
C GLY A 70 -7.95 14.55 -4.27
N HIS A 71 -8.73 14.73 -5.32
CA HIS A 71 -10.12 14.26 -5.38
C HIS A 71 -10.24 12.79 -5.78
N GLY A 72 -11.20 12.08 -5.20
CA GLY A 72 -11.58 10.73 -5.58
C GLY A 72 -10.56 9.64 -5.26
N ASN A 73 -9.62 9.91 -4.38
CA ASN A 73 -8.56 8.97 -4.06
C ASN A 73 -9.09 7.74 -3.31
N THR A 74 -8.55 6.59 -3.63
CA THR A 74 -8.78 5.33 -2.91
C THR A 74 -7.45 4.77 -2.45
N ALA A 75 -7.35 4.41 -1.19
CA ALA A 75 -6.19 3.72 -0.64
C ALA A 75 -6.63 2.43 0.05
N LYS A 76 -6.04 1.32 -0.34
CA LYS A 76 -6.35 0.00 0.21
C LYS A 76 -5.08 -0.71 0.62
N ALA A 77 -5.10 -1.31 1.80
CA ALA A 77 -4.02 -2.16 2.26
C ALA A 77 -4.60 -3.50 2.74
N TYR A 78 -4.01 -4.56 2.28
CA TYR A 78 -4.40 -5.92 2.63
C TYR A 78 -3.22 -6.66 3.23
N SER A 79 -3.46 -7.32 4.36
CA SER A 79 -2.52 -8.23 4.98
C SER A 79 -3.28 -9.45 5.46
N GLN A 80 -3.39 -10.44 4.60
CA GLN A 80 -4.17 -11.65 4.86
C GLN A 80 -3.30 -12.90 4.73
N TRP A 81 -3.61 -13.92 5.51
CA TRP A 81 -3.08 -15.28 5.40
C TRP A 81 -1.58 -15.45 5.62
N SER A 82 -0.92 -14.50 6.22
CA SER A 82 0.49 -14.60 6.55
C SER A 82 0.72 -14.46 8.06
N ASN A 83 1.87 -14.87 8.54
CA ASN A 83 2.28 -14.51 9.88
C ASN A 83 2.44 -13.00 9.96
N HIS A 84 1.51 -12.31 10.60
CA HIS A 84 1.45 -10.85 10.66
C HIS A 84 2.09 -10.35 11.94
N GLU A 85 3.35 -10.57 12.12
CA GLU A 85 4.01 -10.05 13.31
C GLU A 85 4.58 -8.66 13.03
N ASP A 86 4.23 -7.71 13.90
CA ASP A 86 4.82 -6.37 13.95
C ASP A 86 4.68 -5.52 12.67
N ASN A 87 3.57 -5.66 11.95
CA ASN A 87 3.31 -4.82 10.79
C ASN A 87 2.68 -3.49 11.20
N VAL A 88 3.10 -2.42 10.57
CA VAL A 88 2.54 -1.07 10.73
C VAL A 88 1.98 -0.58 9.41
N PHE A 89 0.69 -0.29 9.40
CA PHE A 89 -0.02 0.25 8.25
C PHE A 89 -0.51 1.66 8.56
N THR A 90 -0.20 2.60 7.72
CA THR A 90 -0.67 3.97 7.81
C THR A 90 -1.30 4.39 6.50
N ILE A 91 -2.55 4.81 6.55
CA ILE A 91 -3.26 5.40 5.41
C ILE A 91 -3.54 6.85 5.75
N THR A 92 -3.00 7.76 4.97
CA THR A 92 -3.27 9.20 5.08
C THR A 92 -3.90 9.68 3.78
N GLN A 93 -5.08 10.29 3.90
CA GLN A 93 -5.81 10.81 2.74
C GLN A 93 -6.16 12.27 2.98
N THR A 94 -5.89 13.11 1.99
CA THR A 94 -6.20 14.53 2.01
C THR A 94 -6.95 14.90 0.73
N GLY A 95 -8.08 15.60 0.86
CA GLY A 95 -8.93 15.98 -0.27
C GLY A 95 -10.34 15.41 -0.14
N ASP A 96 -11.14 15.61 -1.16
CA ASP A 96 -12.55 15.21 -1.16
C ASP A 96 -12.74 13.78 -1.68
N ASN A 97 -13.79 13.11 -1.21
CA ASN A 97 -14.24 11.79 -1.64
C ASN A 97 -13.20 10.67 -1.47
N ASN A 98 -12.31 10.79 -0.52
CA ASN A 98 -11.30 9.78 -0.25
C ASN A 98 -11.93 8.53 0.41
N TYR A 99 -11.43 7.37 0.04
CA TYR A 99 -11.82 6.10 0.62
C TYR A 99 -10.58 5.34 1.11
N GLY A 100 -10.54 5.05 2.39
CA GLY A 100 -9.48 4.26 3.01
C GLY A 100 -10.02 2.87 3.41
N TYR A 101 -9.28 1.83 3.11
CA TYR A 101 -9.62 0.47 3.49
C TYR A 101 -8.39 -0.28 4.00
N LEU A 102 -8.54 -0.90 5.15
CA LEU A 102 -7.49 -1.70 5.77
C LEU A 102 -8.07 -3.04 6.19
N ASP A 103 -7.52 -4.10 5.64
CA ASP A 103 -7.93 -5.47 5.92
C ASP A 103 -6.73 -6.24 6.48
N LEU A 104 -6.79 -6.52 7.77
CA LEU A 104 -5.77 -7.23 8.52
C LEU A 104 -6.40 -8.49 9.12
N ASP A 105 -6.06 -9.64 8.54
CA ASP A 105 -6.61 -10.94 8.96
C ASP A 105 -5.52 -11.84 9.53
#